data_c96397eabc363239e2dfbd2f1405de1c
#
_entry.id   c96397eabc363239e2dfbd2f1405de1c
#
_cell.length_a   1.000
_cell.length_b   1.000
_cell.length_c   1.000
_cell.angle_alpha   90.00
_cell.angle_beta   90.00
_cell.angle_gamma   90.00
#
_symmetry.space_group_name_H-M   'P 1'
#
loop_
_entity.id
_entity.type
_entity.pdbx_description
1 polymer ?
#
loop_
_entity_poly.entity_id
_entity_poly.type
_entity_poly.pdbx_seq_one_letter_code
_entity_poly.pdbx_strand_id
1 'polypeptide(L)'
;MAKKRVSGRPSLAPAARQDVREVLRWSERKFGETAAARYRALIKQAVRDIGADPERPGSKERPELMIKGVRTYHLSFSQSRVSGRGVKEPRHFLLYRRRDDGVIEVARILYDGRDLQRHLPEDYRRL
;
A
#
# COMPACT_ATOMS: atom_id res chain seq x y z
N MET A 1 -3.44 7.42 26.16
CA MET A 1 -2.15 6.79 25.80
C MET A 1 -1.69 7.28 24.44
N ALA A 2 -0.46 7.75 24.36
CA ALA A 2 0.05 8.29 23.10
C ALA A 2 0.27 7.16 22.08
N LYS A 3 -0.10 7.39 20.82
CA LYS A 3 0.24 6.48 19.72
C LYS A 3 1.76 6.40 19.58
N LYS A 4 2.27 5.23 19.27
CA LYS A 4 3.69 5.10 18.89
C LYS A 4 3.98 6.00 17.71
N ARG A 5 5.03 6.78 17.80
CA ARG A 5 5.47 7.61 16.69
C ARG A 5 5.96 6.73 15.54
N VAL A 6 5.60 7.15 14.34
CA VAL A 6 6.20 6.62 13.12
C VAL A 6 7.53 7.32 12.94
N SER A 7 8.59 6.54 12.69
CA SER A 7 9.95 7.05 12.50
C SER A 7 10.28 7.12 11.00
N GLY A 8 10.64 8.31 10.54
CA GLY A 8 11.09 8.52 9.18
C GLY A 8 9.99 8.40 8.13
N ARG A 9 10.39 8.44 6.88
CA ARG A 9 9.48 8.31 5.74
C ARG A 9 9.08 6.85 5.54
N PRO A 10 7.86 6.59 5.04
CA PRO A 10 7.50 5.24 4.63
C PRO A 10 8.50 4.69 3.61
N SER A 11 8.78 3.41 3.72
CA SER A 11 9.71 2.70 2.85
C SER A 11 8.94 1.68 2.02
N LEU A 12 9.37 1.48 0.78
CA LEU A 12 8.85 0.40 -0.07
C LEU A 12 9.90 -0.70 -0.14
N ALA A 13 9.49 -1.93 0.20
CA ALA A 13 10.33 -3.10 -0.01
C ALA A 13 10.61 -3.29 -1.50
N PRO A 14 11.70 -3.98 -1.88
CA PRO A 14 12.00 -4.23 -3.30
C PRO A 14 10.84 -4.85 -4.07
N ALA A 15 10.12 -5.80 -3.47
CA ALA A 15 8.95 -6.41 -4.11
C ALA A 15 7.83 -5.39 -4.35
N ALA A 16 7.61 -4.46 -3.41
CA ALA A 16 6.62 -3.40 -3.59
C ALA A 16 7.01 -2.45 -4.72
N ARG A 17 8.29 -2.11 -4.83
CA ARG A 17 8.79 -1.27 -5.93
C ARG A 17 8.55 -1.93 -7.27
N GLN A 18 8.79 -3.23 -7.35
CA GLN A 18 8.52 -4.00 -8.55
C GLN A 18 7.02 -4.00 -8.87
N ASP A 19 6.17 -4.18 -7.84
CA ASP A 19 4.72 -4.12 -8.00
C ASP A 19 4.28 -2.76 -8.59
N VAL A 20 4.84 -1.66 -8.11
CA VAL A 20 4.53 -0.32 -8.63
C VAL A 20 4.84 -0.25 -10.13
N ARG A 21 6.03 -0.71 -10.53
CA ARG A 21 6.40 -0.69 -11.94
C ARG A 21 5.44 -1.49 -12.80
N GLU A 22 5.05 -2.66 -12.34
CA GLU A 22 4.14 -3.55 -13.08
C GLU A 22 2.72 -2.96 -13.17
N VAL A 23 2.22 -2.42 -12.06
CA VAL A 23 0.90 -1.77 -12.01
C VAL A 23 0.85 -0.58 -12.98
N LEU A 24 1.89 0.25 -12.98
CA LEU A 24 1.91 1.43 -13.84
C LEU A 24 2.06 1.06 -15.32
N ARG A 25 2.84 0.03 -15.66
CA ARG A 25 2.90 -0.49 -17.03
C ARG A 25 1.55 -1.02 -17.49
N TRP A 26 0.89 -1.78 -16.62
CA TRP A 26 -0.44 -2.31 -16.92
C TRP A 26 -1.44 -1.17 -17.16
N SER A 27 -1.44 -0.17 -16.30
CA SER A 27 -2.33 0.99 -16.41
C SER A 27 -2.07 1.76 -17.71
N GLU A 28 -0.80 1.95 -18.07
CA GLU A 28 -0.42 2.65 -19.30
C GLU A 28 -0.89 1.89 -20.53
N ARG A 29 -0.69 0.58 -20.57
CA ARG A 29 -1.12 -0.25 -21.71
C ARG A 29 -2.64 -0.26 -21.86
N LYS A 30 -3.37 -0.30 -20.77
CA LYS A 30 -4.84 -0.38 -20.81
C LYS A 30 -5.53 0.95 -20.99
N PHE A 31 -5.00 2.00 -20.38
CA PHE A 31 -5.71 3.27 -20.24
C PHE A 31 -4.89 4.50 -20.65
N GLY A 32 -3.63 4.32 -21.02
CA GLY A 32 -2.75 5.37 -21.49
C GLY A 32 -1.91 6.03 -20.40
N GLU A 33 -1.01 6.92 -20.84
CA GLU A 33 -0.03 7.58 -19.97
C GLU A 33 -0.69 8.45 -18.90
N THR A 34 -1.76 9.16 -19.25
CA THR A 34 -2.45 10.04 -18.30
C THR A 34 -3.06 9.24 -17.15
N ALA A 35 -3.66 8.09 -17.46
CA ALA A 35 -4.22 7.21 -16.45
C ALA A 35 -3.13 6.63 -15.55
N ALA A 36 -1.99 6.25 -16.12
CA ALA A 36 -0.85 5.75 -15.35
C ALA A 36 -0.30 6.84 -14.40
N ALA A 37 -0.21 8.09 -14.87
CA ALA A 37 0.22 9.21 -14.03
C ALA A 37 -0.73 9.44 -12.85
N ARG A 38 -2.04 9.32 -13.08
CA ARG A 38 -3.05 9.45 -12.03
C ARG A 38 -2.94 8.30 -11.02
N TYR A 39 -2.71 7.09 -11.49
CA TYR A 39 -2.54 5.93 -10.62
C TYR A 39 -1.28 6.06 -9.75
N ARG A 40 -0.19 6.55 -10.34
CA ARG A 40 1.04 6.84 -9.59
C ARG A 40 0.78 7.84 -8.47
N ALA A 41 0.06 8.91 -8.77
CA ALA A 41 -0.28 9.94 -7.77
C ALA A 41 -1.11 9.33 -6.62
N LEU A 42 -2.05 8.44 -6.95
CA LEU A 42 -2.86 7.76 -5.95
C LEU A 42 -2.02 6.84 -5.06
N ILE A 43 -1.12 6.05 -5.64
CA ILE A 43 -0.22 5.19 -4.87
C ILE A 43 0.62 6.04 -3.91
N LYS A 44 1.21 7.11 -4.40
CA LYS A 44 2.03 8.02 -3.56
C LYS A 44 1.21 8.62 -2.42
N GLN A 45 -0.02 9.03 -2.70
CA GLN A 45 -0.88 9.59 -1.67
C GLN A 45 -1.21 8.55 -0.60
N ALA A 46 -1.57 7.33 -1.01
CA ALA A 46 -1.88 6.25 -0.07
C ALA A 46 -0.68 5.91 0.82
N VAL A 47 0.51 5.84 0.25
CA VAL A 47 1.74 5.58 1.02
C VAL A 47 1.98 6.70 2.04
N ARG A 48 1.81 7.95 1.64
CA ARG A 48 1.92 9.08 2.58
C ARG A 48 0.88 9.01 3.68
N ASP A 49 -0.36 8.64 3.33
CA ASP A 49 -1.45 8.59 4.29
C ASP A 49 -1.20 7.53 5.37
N ILE A 50 -0.81 6.32 5.00
CA ILE A 50 -0.50 5.28 5.99
C ILE A 50 0.82 5.57 6.71
N GLY A 51 1.73 6.28 6.08
CA GLY A 51 2.97 6.71 6.73
C GLY A 51 2.71 7.71 7.86
N ALA A 52 1.74 8.60 7.67
CA ALA A 52 1.36 9.59 8.67
C ALA A 52 0.53 8.97 9.79
N ASP A 53 -0.37 8.04 9.45
CA ASP A 53 -1.22 7.34 10.41
C ASP A 53 -1.49 5.92 9.92
N PRO A 54 -0.69 4.95 10.37
CA PRO A 54 -0.83 3.56 9.89
C PRO A 54 -2.12 2.88 10.31
N GLU A 55 -2.85 3.43 11.25
CA GLU A 55 -4.13 2.88 11.72
C GLU A 55 -5.32 3.75 11.32
N ARG A 56 -5.13 4.61 10.33
CA ARG A 56 -6.18 5.51 9.85
C ARG A 56 -7.41 4.75 9.37
N PRO A 57 -8.58 5.42 9.27
CA PRO A 57 -9.79 4.78 8.72
C PRO A 57 -9.52 4.13 7.37
N GLY A 58 -9.93 2.89 7.20
CA GLY A 58 -9.67 2.06 6.02
C GLY A 58 -8.52 1.08 6.20
N SER A 59 -7.62 1.32 7.15
CA SER A 59 -6.57 0.36 7.49
C SER A 59 -7.18 -0.81 8.28
N LYS A 60 -6.82 -2.02 7.90
CA LYS A 60 -7.33 -3.25 8.55
C LYS A 60 -6.20 -4.15 8.97
N GLU A 61 -6.27 -4.61 10.22
CA GLU A 61 -5.42 -5.72 10.66
C GLU A 61 -5.80 -6.99 9.90
N ARG A 62 -4.83 -7.86 9.73
CA ARG A 62 -5.02 -9.15 9.05
C ARG A 62 -4.60 -10.30 9.96
N PRO A 63 -5.36 -10.57 11.04
CA PRO A 63 -4.99 -11.65 11.97
C PRO A 63 -5.02 -13.03 11.32
N GLU A 64 -5.83 -13.20 10.26
CA GLU A 64 -5.90 -14.47 9.51
C GLU A 64 -4.57 -14.83 8.84
N LEU A 65 -3.66 -13.88 8.68
CA LEU A 65 -2.34 -14.15 8.12
C LEU A 65 -1.35 -14.67 9.15
N MET A 66 -1.73 -14.67 10.43
CA MET A 66 -0.91 -15.15 11.53
C MET A 66 0.42 -14.41 11.67
N ILE A 67 0.49 -13.19 11.19
CA ILE A 67 1.68 -12.33 11.26
C ILE A 67 1.31 -11.05 11.98
N LYS A 68 1.93 -10.84 13.13
CA LYS A 68 1.65 -9.70 13.97
C LYS A 68 1.99 -8.38 13.28
N GLY A 69 1.07 -7.43 13.36
CA GLY A 69 1.31 -6.07 12.90
C GLY A 69 1.14 -5.83 11.41
N VAL A 70 0.76 -6.85 10.64
CA VAL A 70 0.50 -6.70 9.21
C VAL A 70 -0.89 -6.11 9.02
N ARG A 71 -0.96 -5.09 8.17
CA ARG A 71 -2.20 -4.39 7.84
C ARG A 71 -2.35 -4.24 6.34
N THR A 72 -3.57 -4.03 5.90
CA THR A 72 -3.87 -3.69 4.50
C THR A 72 -4.63 -2.38 4.41
N TYR A 73 -4.45 -1.68 3.29
CA TYR A 73 -5.10 -0.41 3.03
C TYR A 73 -5.41 -0.30 1.55
N HIS A 74 -6.69 -0.30 1.19
CA HIS A 74 -7.10 -0.18 -0.20
C HIS A 74 -6.89 1.25 -0.69
N LEU A 75 -6.43 1.40 -1.92
CA LEU A 75 -6.15 2.72 -2.50
C LEU A 75 -7.37 3.62 -2.53
N SER A 76 -8.57 3.04 -2.58
CA SER A 76 -9.83 3.81 -2.61
C SER A 76 -9.98 4.75 -1.41
N PHE A 77 -9.36 4.43 -0.28
CA PHE A 77 -9.43 5.28 0.92
C PHE A 77 -8.62 6.56 0.81
N SER A 78 -7.74 6.67 -0.18
CA SER A 78 -6.97 7.88 -0.46
C SER A 78 -7.44 8.59 -1.73
N GLN A 79 -8.45 8.05 -2.40
CA GLN A 79 -8.91 8.50 -3.71
C GLN A 79 -9.31 9.97 -3.72
N SER A 80 -10.03 10.41 -2.71
CA SER A 80 -10.51 11.79 -2.61
C SER A 80 -9.43 12.79 -2.18
N ARG A 81 -8.27 12.31 -1.77
CA ARG A 81 -7.17 13.13 -1.28
C ARG A 81 -6.19 13.55 -2.37
N VAL A 82 -6.34 13.00 -3.56
CA VAL A 82 -5.49 13.34 -4.71
C VAL A 82 -6.10 14.55 -5.41
N SER A 83 -5.28 15.57 -5.67
CA SER A 83 -5.73 16.77 -6.36
C SER A 83 -5.97 16.51 -7.85
N GLY A 84 -6.92 17.24 -8.44
CA GLY A 84 -7.25 17.12 -9.85
C GLY A 84 -8.15 15.91 -10.13
N ARG A 85 -8.11 15.47 -11.40
CA ARG A 85 -8.87 14.30 -11.83
C ARG A 85 -8.23 13.03 -11.31
N GLY A 86 -8.92 12.31 -10.47
CA GLY A 86 -8.39 11.09 -9.85
C GLY A 86 -8.70 9.82 -10.61
N VAL A 87 -8.35 8.70 -10.00
CA VAL A 87 -8.70 7.36 -10.46
C VAL A 87 -10.11 7.04 -10.01
N LYS A 88 -10.97 6.56 -10.92
CA LYS A 88 -12.37 6.27 -10.58
C LYS A 88 -12.54 4.98 -9.79
N GLU A 89 -11.85 3.93 -10.20
CA GLU A 89 -11.98 2.59 -9.60
C GLU A 89 -10.61 1.99 -9.33
N PRO A 90 -9.98 2.37 -8.21
CA PRO A 90 -8.71 1.73 -7.83
C PRO A 90 -8.93 0.25 -7.55
N ARG A 91 -7.98 -0.58 -7.99
CA ARG A 91 -8.10 -2.04 -7.90
C ARG A 91 -6.95 -2.68 -7.12
N HIS A 92 -6.26 -1.90 -6.31
CA HIS A 92 -5.10 -2.41 -5.57
C HIS A 92 -5.16 -1.98 -4.12
N PHE A 93 -4.47 -2.74 -3.28
CA PHE A 93 -4.28 -2.38 -1.87
C PHE A 93 -2.80 -2.51 -1.49
N LEU A 94 -2.43 -1.78 -0.45
CA LEU A 94 -1.10 -1.84 0.14
C LEU A 94 -1.10 -2.89 1.25
N LEU A 95 -0.09 -3.75 1.26
CA LEU A 95 0.22 -4.64 2.37
C LEU A 95 1.44 -4.03 3.08
N TYR A 96 1.32 -3.73 4.37
CA TYR A 96 2.36 -2.99 5.09
C TYR A 96 2.41 -3.36 6.57
N ARG A 97 3.49 -2.97 7.20
CA ARG A 97 3.66 -3.11 8.65
C ARG A 97 4.56 -2.01 9.18
N ARG A 98 4.56 -1.85 10.50
CA ARG A 98 5.57 -1.04 11.18
C ARG A 98 6.78 -1.94 11.47
N ARG A 99 7.96 -1.52 11.03
CA ARG A 99 9.21 -2.22 11.33
C ARG A 99 9.61 -1.96 12.78
N ASP A 100 10.58 -2.74 13.27
CA ASP A 100 11.09 -2.58 14.64
C ASP A 100 11.70 -1.20 14.88
N ASP A 101 12.26 -0.58 13.84
CA ASP A 101 12.80 0.78 13.91
C ASP A 101 11.73 1.87 13.84
N GLY A 102 10.46 1.50 13.77
CA GLY A 102 9.33 2.42 13.71
C GLY A 102 8.96 2.89 12.31
N VAL A 103 9.73 2.53 11.29
CA VAL A 103 9.43 2.90 9.91
C VAL A 103 8.27 2.05 9.37
N ILE A 104 7.31 2.70 8.70
CA ILE A 104 6.25 1.99 7.99
C ILE A 104 6.83 1.46 6.68
N GLU A 105 6.75 0.15 6.50
CA GLU A 105 7.23 -0.52 5.30
C GLU A 105 6.07 -1.08 4.50
N VAL A 106 5.95 -0.65 3.24
CA VAL A 106 5.03 -1.27 2.29
C VAL A 106 5.72 -2.50 1.70
N ALA A 107 5.16 -3.67 1.98
CA ALA A 107 5.73 -4.95 1.54
C ALA A 107 5.32 -5.30 0.11
N ARG A 108 4.06 -5.08 -0.23
CA ARG A 108 3.49 -5.39 -1.54
C ARG A 108 2.40 -4.39 -1.91
N ILE A 109 2.17 -4.25 -3.22
CA ILE A 109 0.98 -3.60 -3.77
C ILE A 109 0.28 -4.65 -4.62
N LEU A 110 -0.91 -5.07 -4.19
CA LEU A 110 -1.56 -6.25 -4.74
C LEU A 110 -2.92 -5.92 -5.34
N TYR A 111 -3.25 -6.61 -6.42
CA TYR A 111 -4.58 -6.57 -7.00
C TYR A 111 -5.60 -7.11 -5.99
N ASP A 112 -6.73 -6.43 -5.83
CA ASP A 112 -7.71 -6.71 -4.79
C ASP A 112 -8.45 -8.06 -4.94
N GLY A 113 -8.35 -8.71 -6.10
CA GLY A 113 -8.89 -10.05 -6.31
C GLY A 113 -7.95 -11.20 -5.98
N ARG A 114 -6.72 -10.90 -5.51
CA ARG A 114 -5.72 -11.94 -5.26
C ARG A 114 -5.81 -12.53 -3.86
N ASP A 115 -5.42 -13.80 -3.75
CA ASP A 115 -5.26 -14.46 -2.47
C ASP A 115 -4.04 -13.89 -1.76
N LEU A 116 -4.28 -13.20 -0.66
CA LEU A 116 -3.26 -12.49 0.10
C LEU A 116 -2.16 -13.42 0.63
N GLN A 117 -2.53 -14.61 1.11
CA GLN A 117 -1.55 -15.55 1.68
C GLN A 117 -0.50 -15.98 0.68
N ARG A 118 -0.86 -16.13 -0.59
CA ARG A 118 0.07 -16.54 -1.64
C ARG A 118 1.09 -15.47 -2.02
N HIS A 119 0.83 -14.23 -1.62
CA HIS A 119 1.65 -13.08 -2.02
C HIS A 119 2.39 -12.44 -0.86
N LEU A 120 2.37 -13.06 0.31
CA LEU A 120 3.13 -12.59 1.45
C LEU A 120 4.64 -12.72 1.18
N PRO A 121 5.43 -11.70 1.54
CA PRO A 121 6.88 -11.85 1.52
C PRO A 121 7.31 -12.98 2.46
N GLU A 122 8.35 -13.68 2.07
CA GLU A 122 8.83 -14.83 2.82
C GLU A 122 9.26 -14.46 4.24
N ASP A 123 9.93 -13.34 4.41
CA ASP A 123 10.38 -12.89 5.73
C ASP A 123 9.22 -12.55 6.65
N TYR A 124 8.03 -12.27 6.13
CA TYR A 124 6.83 -12.08 6.95
C TYR A 124 6.34 -13.40 7.54
N ARG A 125 6.67 -14.51 6.91
CA ARG A 125 6.27 -15.85 7.37
C ARG A 125 7.18 -16.42 8.45
N ARG A 126 8.32 -15.79 8.70
CA ARG A 126 9.35 -16.28 9.64
C ARG A 126 9.23 -15.70 11.04
N LEU A 127 8.17 -15.00 11.32
CA LEU A 127 7.99 -14.37 12.65
C LEU A 127 7.62 -15.38 13.74
#